data_b0e095bf6cd4ea4e3b84743bcf3d48f6
#
_entry.id   b0e095bf6cd4ea4e3b84743bcf3d48f6
#
_cell.length_a   1.000
_cell.length_b   1.000
_cell.length_c   1.000
_cell.angle_alpha   90.00
_cell.angle_beta   90.00
_cell.angle_gamma   90.00
#
_symmetry.space_group_name_H-M   'P 1'
#
loop_
_entity.id
_entity.type
_entity.pdbx_description
1 polymer ?
#
loop_
_entity_poly.entity_id
_entity_poly.type
_entity_poly.pdbx_seq_one_letter_code
_entity_poly.pdbx_strand_id
1 'polypeptide(L)'
;MNSDRRYPETVSGPFEKPTVRFTDREDREIEIRPYDGSESEYEALAEMYVEFDPSDRAQGIPPGQESRVRTWLDGILADDCHNLIAWDGDTAAGHSTLVPDGDDDYELAIFVLQDYQEAGIGTHLIESLLGYGHSEGINCVWLTVERWNHAAVSLYEKVGFETTGAESFELEMAIRLGEDE
;
A
#
# COMPACT_ATOMS: atom_id res chain seq x y z
N MET A 1 9.62 18.33 -14.13
CA MET A 1 10.91 17.77 -13.72
C MET A 1 10.90 16.28 -13.99
N ASN A 2 11.85 15.81 -14.74
CA ASN A 2 12.00 14.37 -14.87
C ASN A 2 12.48 13.83 -13.54
N SER A 3 11.71 12.93 -12.98
CA SER A 3 12.17 12.13 -11.86
C SER A 3 13.40 11.34 -12.32
N ASP A 4 14.53 11.52 -11.65
CA ASP A 4 15.74 10.69 -11.89
C ASP A 4 15.56 9.26 -11.39
N ARG A 5 14.33 8.90 -11.02
CA ARG A 5 14.01 7.59 -10.49
C ARG A 5 14.09 6.54 -11.59
N ARG A 6 14.79 5.46 -11.28
CA ARG A 6 14.95 4.33 -12.20
C ARG A 6 13.82 3.32 -11.98
N TYR A 7 13.33 2.76 -13.08
CA TYR A 7 12.37 1.69 -13.06
C TYR A 7 12.92 0.45 -13.76
N PRO A 8 12.49 -0.75 -13.34
CA PRO A 8 12.86 -1.98 -14.05
C PRO A 8 12.48 -1.90 -15.53
N GLU A 9 13.28 -2.50 -16.38
CA GLU A 9 12.96 -2.61 -17.81
C GLU A 9 11.86 -3.63 -18.05
N THR A 10 11.78 -4.65 -17.20
CA THR A 10 10.79 -5.72 -17.31
C THR A 10 9.46 -5.26 -16.74
N VAL A 11 8.40 -5.48 -17.53
CA VAL A 11 7.01 -5.28 -17.08
C VAL A 11 6.59 -6.45 -16.21
N SER A 12 6.05 -6.17 -15.04
CA SER A 12 5.53 -7.18 -14.11
C SER A 12 4.00 -7.27 -14.20
N GLY A 13 3.46 -8.41 -13.80
CA GLY A 13 2.02 -8.65 -13.83
C GLY A 13 1.62 -9.55 -15.00
N PRO A 14 0.32 -9.57 -15.40
CA PRO A 14 -0.74 -8.71 -14.87
C PRO A 14 -1.15 -9.08 -13.45
N PHE A 15 -1.67 -8.07 -12.72
CA PHE A 15 -2.19 -8.25 -11.37
C PHE A 15 -3.72 -8.17 -11.39
N GLU A 16 -4.37 -8.99 -10.55
CA GLU A 16 -5.81 -8.99 -10.43
C GLU A 16 -6.29 -7.72 -9.71
N LYS A 17 -7.16 -6.96 -10.37
CA LYS A 17 -7.72 -5.76 -9.76
C LYS A 17 -8.85 -6.10 -8.78
N PRO A 18 -9.16 -5.22 -7.79
CA PRO A 18 -10.25 -5.46 -6.85
C PRO A 18 -11.63 -5.45 -7.56
N THR A 19 -12.64 -6.06 -6.98
CA THR A 19 -12.71 -6.58 -5.62
C THR A 19 -12.21 -8.01 -5.59
N VAL A 20 -11.38 -8.35 -4.59
CA VAL A 20 -10.92 -9.72 -4.39
C VAL A 20 -11.34 -10.22 -3.01
N ARG A 21 -11.61 -11.52 -2.91
CA ARG A 21 -11.97 -12.20 -1.68
C ARG A 21 -11.09 -13.43 -1.53
N PHE A 22 -10.64 -13.67 -0.31
CA PHE A 22 -9.82 -14.83 -0.02
C PHE A 22 -9.93 -15.19 1.46
N THR A 23 -9.54 -16.42 1.79
CA THR A 23 -9.40 -16.86 3.17
C THR A 23 -7.95 -16.70 3.57
N ASP A 24 -7.68 -15.98 4.66
CA ASP A 24 -6.30 -15.78 5.12
C ASP A 24 -5.79 -17.02 5.89
N ARG A 25 -4.54 -16.96 6.36
CA ARG A 25 -3.92 -18.10 7.06
C ARG A 25 -4.54 -18.42 8.42
N GLU A 26 -5.35 -17.51 8.96
CA GLU A 26 -6.08 -17.68 10.22
C GLU A 26 -7.56 -18.04 9.98
N ASP A 27 -7.89 -18.51 8.79
CA ASP A 27 -9.24 -18.91 8.37
C ASP A 27 -10.28 -17.78 8.40
N ARG A 28 -9.84 -16.52 8.24
CA ARG A 28 -10.75 -15.37 8.16
C ARG A 28 -11.07 -15.06 6.70
N GLU A 29 -12.34 -14.74 6.43
CA GLU A 29 -12.77 -14.29 5.10
C GLU A 29 -12.45 -12.81 4.94
N ILE A 30 -11.49 -12.49 4.06
CA ILE A 30 -11.02 -11.14 3.82
C ILE A 30 -11.51 -10.64 2.45
N GLU A 31 -12.03 -9.43 2.42
CA GLU A 31 -12.42 -8.74 1.18
C GLU A 31 -11.58 -7.49 1.00
N ILE A 32 -10.96 -7.35 -0.17
CA ILE A 32 -10.23 -6.14 -0.53
C ILE A 32 -11.00 -5.41 -1.63
N ARG A 33 -11.35 -4.16 -1.34
CA ARG A 33 -12.09 -3.30 -2.27
C ARG A 33 -11.66 -1.85 -2.18
N PRO A 34 -11.92 -1.05 -3.23
CA PRO A 34 -11.60 0.38 -3.20
C PRO A 34 -12.36 1.11 -2.09
N TYR A 35 -11.68 2.08 -1.48
CA TYR A 35 -12.30 3.02 -0.55
C TYR A 35 -13.42 3.77 -1.25
N ASP A 36 -14.62 3.81 -0.65
CA ASP A 36 -15.83 4.35 -1.29
C ASP A 36 -16.12 5.82 -0.98
N GLY A 37 -15.28 6.44 -0.14
CA GLY A 37 -15.46 7.84 0.27
C GLY A 37 -16.51 8.06 1.35
N SER A 38 -17.12 6.99 1.88
CA SER A 38 -18.14 7.10 2.92
C SER A 38 -17.53 7.44 4.28
N GLU A 39 -18.34 8.09 5.12
CA GLU A 39 -17.96 8.39 6.49
C GLU A 39 -17.72 7.11 7.30
N SER A 40 -18.49 6.06 7.06
CA SER A 40 -18.32 4.79 7.77
C SER A 40 -16.98 4.11 7.47
N GLU A 41 -16.52 4.14 6.23
CA GLU A 41 -15.21 3.61 5.86
C GLU A 41 -14.08 4.47 6.41
N TYR A 42 -14.22 5.78 6.35
CA TYR A 42 -13.27 6.72 6.94
C TYR A 42 -13.09 6.45 8.44
N GLU A 43 -14.18 6.31 9.17
CA GLU A 43 -14.14 6.05 10.62
C GLU A 43 -13.50 4.69 10.93
N ALA A 44 -13.78 3.66 10.13
CA ALA A 44 -13.17 2.34 10.28
C ALA A 44 -11.64 2.40 10.08
N LEU A 45 -11.17 3.17 9.09
CA LEU A 45 -9.74 3.41 8.90
C LEU A 45 -9.12 4.18 10.06
N ALA A 46 -9.79 5.23 10.54
CA ALA A 46 -9.29 6.01 11.67
C ALA A 46 -9.14 5.13 12.92
N GLU A 47 -10.12 4.27 13.20
CA GLU A 47 -10.05 3.29 14.29
C GLU A 47 -8.87 2.35 14.13
N MET A 48 -8.67 1.80 12.93
CA MET A 48 -7.54 0.92 12.64
C MET A 48 -6.21 1.58 12.98
N TYR A 49 -6.01 2.82 12.54
CA TYR A 49 -4.75 3.54 12.76
C TYR A 49 -4.53 3.95 14.22
N VAL A 50 -5.60 4.25 14.95
CA VAL A 50 -5.49 4.51 16.40
C VAL A 50 -5.03 3.27 17.16
N GLU A 51 -5.47 2.08 16.73
CA GLU A 51 -5.10 0.80 17.33
C GLU A 51 -3.74 0.26 16.86
N PHE A 52 -3.13 0.90 15.87
CA PHE A 52 -1.88 0.43 15.28
C PHE A 52 -0.76 0.38 16.32
N ASP A 53 -0.02 -0.76 16.36
CA ASP A 53 1.07 -0.94 17.31
C ASP A 53 2.17 0.12 17.07
N PRO A 54 2.62 0.83 18.11
CA PRO A 54 3.70 1.81 17.97
C PRO A 54 4.98 1.25 17.36
N SER A 55 5.28 -0.03 17.58
CA SER A 55 6.45 -0.70 17.00
C SER A 55 6.37 -0.88 15.48
N ASP A 56 5.17 -0.84 14.92
CA ASP A 56 4.94 -0.97 13.48
C ASP A 56 4.96 0.39 12.75
N ARG A 57 5.15 1.48 13.47
CA ARG A 57 5.25 2.81 12.88
C ARG A 57 6.69 3.09 12.46
N ALA A 58 6.86 3.38 11.17
CA ALA A 58 8.16 3.74 10.60
C ALA A 58 8.25 5.27 10.51
N GLN A 59 9.24 5.87 11.18
CA GLN A 59 9.47 7.32 11.13
C GLN A 59 8.23 8.15 11.49
N GLY A 60 7.44 7.66 12.47
CA GLY A 60 6.22 8.35 12.90
C GLY A 60 5.01 8.18 11.99
N ILE A 61 5.07 7.25 11.03
CA ILE A 61 3.97 6.94 10.12
C ILE A 61 3.53 5.48 10.31
N PRO A 62 2.23 5.20 10.51
CA PRO A 62 1.14 6.17 10.67
C PRO A 62 1.26 6.95 11.99
N PRO A 63 0.66 8.16 12.07
CA PRO A 63 0.69 8.93 13.31
C PRO A 63 0.00 8.21 14.47
N GLY A 64 0.43 8.51 15.71
CA GLY A 64 -0.08 7.80 16.88
C GLY A 64 -1.28 8.44 17.57
N GLN A 65 -1.54 9.72 17.33
CA GLN A 65 -2.64 10.46 17.95
C GLN A 65 -3.81 10.61 17.00
N GLU A 66 -5.03 10.44 17.50
CA GLU A 66 -6.24 10.45 16.68
C GLU A 66 -6.35 11.70 15.78
N SER A 67 -6.10 12.90 16.31
CA SER A 67 -6.17 14.13 15.52
C SER A 67 -5.15 14.15 14.37
N ARG A 68 -3.97 13.61 14.61
CA ARG A 68 -2.92 13.49 13.57
C ARG A 68 -3.23 12.41 12.55
N VAL A 69 -3.84 11.30 13.00
CA VAL A 69 -4.33 10.25 12.11
C VAL A 69 -5.32 10.83 11.11
N ARG A 70 -6.29 11.60 11.59
CA ARG A 70 -7.32 12.20 10.72
C ARG A 70 -6.73 13.19 9.72
N THR A 71 -5.82 14.04 10.16
CA THR A 71 -5.12 14.99 9.26
C THR A 71 -4.33 14.25 8.18
N TRP A 72 -3.63 13.20 8.58
CA TRP A 72 -2.85 12.38 7.65
C TRP A 72 -3.75 11.62 6.67
N LEU A 73 -4.86 11.03 7.15
CA LEU A 73 -5.83 10.34 6.30
C LEU A 73 -6.45 11.29 5.28
N ASP A 74 -6.79 12.50 5.66
CA ASP A 74 -7.35 13.49 4.73
C ASP A 74 -6.42 13.73 3.53
N GLY A 75 -5.11 13.67 3.76
CA GLY A 75 -4.12 13.81 2.69
C GLY A 75 -4.04 12.59 1.78
N ILE A 76 -3.99 11.38 2.33
CA ILE A 76 -3.82 10.16 1.52
C ILE A 76 -5.13 9.63 0.93
N LEU A 77 -6.28 10.08 1.42
CA LEU A 77 -7.59 9.73 0.87
C LEU A 77 -8.10 10.79 -0.13
N ALA A 78 -7.25 11.72 -0.55
CA ALA A 78 -7.59 12.72 -1.54
C ALA A 78 -7.95 12.08 -2.89
N ASP A 79 -8.70 12.80 -3.72
CA ASP A 79 -9.28 12.29 -4.98
C ASP A 79 -8.23 11.81 -5.99
N ASP A 80 -7.00 12.32 -5.92
CA ASP A 80 -5.91 11.92 -6.80
C ASP A 80 -5.12 10.70 -6.31
N CYS A 81 -5.45 10.19 -5.12
CA CYS A 81 -4.88 8.99 -4.55
C CYS A 81 -5.77 7.76 -4.82
N HIS A 82 -5.16 6.58 -4.89
CA HIS A 82 -5.89 5.32 -5.06
C HIS A 82 -5.75 4.48 -3.80
N ASN A 83 -6.88 4.13 -3.18
CA ASN A 83 -6.89 3.50 -1.87
C ASN A 83 -7.71 2.22 -1.88
N LEU A 84 -7.14 1.15 -1.29
CA LEU A 84 -7.81 -0.12 -1.04
C LEU A 84 -7.82 -0.42 0.44
N ILE A 85 -8.92 -1.01 0.91
CA ILE A 85 -9.05 -1.46 2.30
C ILE A 85 -9.30 -2.97 2.30
N ALA A 86 -8.59 -3.67 3.17
CA ALA A 86 -8.85 -5.08 3.46
C ALA A 86 -9.81 -5.17 4.64
N TRP A 87 -10.91 -5.84 4.44
CA TRP A 87 -12.01 -5.94 5.40
C TRP A 87 -12.13 -7.35 5.98
N ASP A 88 -12.24 -7.43 7.30
CA ASP A 88 -12.70 -8.61 8.02
C ASP A 88 -14.10 -8.28 8.57
N GLY A 89 -15.15 -8.62 7.80
CA GLY A 89 -16.48 -8.12 8.09
C GLY A 89 -16.53 -6.60 8.00
N ASP A 90 -16.86 -5.94 9.10
CA ASP A 90 -16.93 -4.48 9.19
C ASP A 90 -15.64 -3.85 9.77
N THR A 91 -14.64 -4.66 10.04
CA THR A 91 -13.36 -4.21 10.62
C THR A 91 -12.33 -4.00 9.53
N ALA A 92 -11.71 -2.81 9.49
CA ALA A 92 -10.58 -2.55 8.63
C ALA A 92 -9.34 -3.26 9.18
N ALA A 93 -8.79 -4.20 8.40
CA ALA A 93 -7.64 -5.01 8.79
C ALA A 93 -6.34 -4.50 8.15
N GLY A 94 -6.45 -3.81 7.03
CA GLY A 94 -5.30 -3.27 6.32
C GLY A 94 -5.72 -2.23 5.30
N HIS A 95 -4.73 -1.44 4.86
CA HIS A 95 -4.94 -0.34 3.93
C HIS A 95 -3.72 -0.22 3.03
N SER A 96 -3.95 -0.04 1.75
CA SER A 96 -2.89 0.27 0.79
C SER A 96 -3.27 1.48 -0.04
N THR A 97 -2.28 2.26 -0.41
CA THR A 97 -2.51 3.52 -1.14
C THR A 97 -1.43 3.78 -2.18
N LEU A 98 -1.85 4.37 -3.30
CA LEU A 98 -0.97 4.96 -4.30
C LEU A 98 -1.17 6.46 -4.24
N VAL A 99 -0.10 7.19 -3.95
CA VAL A 99 -0.09 8.65 -3.82
C VAL A 99 0.75 9.22 -4.97
N PRO A 100 0.19 10.17 -5.76
CA PRO A 100 0.96 10.76 -6.86
C PRO A 100 2.15 11.56 -6.32
N ASP A 101 3.30 11.45 -7.00
CA ASP A 101 4.53 12.12 -6.59
C ASP A 101 4.80 13.45 -7.31
N GLY A 102 3.90 13.85 -8.23
CA GLY A 102 4.03 15.07 -9.01
C GLY A 102 4.73 14.89 -10.36
N ASP A 103 5.28 13.70 -10.64
CA ASP A 103 6.01 13.38 -11.89
C ASP A 103 5.34 12.27 -12.70
N ASP A 104 4.03 12.14 -12.59
CA ASP A 104 3.20 11.11 -13.22
C ASP A 104 3.41 9.68 -12.66
N ASP A 105 4.26 9.53 -11.67
CA ASP A 105 4.50 8.27 -10.97
C ASP A 105 3.80 8.29 -9.60
N TYR A 106 3.71 7.12 -8.98
CA TYR A 106 2.98 6.95 -7.73
C TYR A 106 3.83 6.23 -6.69
N GLU A 107 3.77 6.72 -5.46
CA GLU A 107 4.39 6.07 -4.31
C GLU A 107 3.38 5.14 -3.63
N LEU A 108 3.81 3.93 -3.35
CA LEU A 108 3.00 2.92 -2.66
C LEU A 108 3.29 2.94 -1.16
N ALA A 109 2.22 2.89 -0.37
CA ALA A 109 2.30 2.62 1.06
C ALA A 109 1.29 1.54 1.43
N ILE A 110 1.66 0.71 2.40
CA ILE A 110 0.83 -0.40 2.87
C ILE A 110 0.92 -0.49 4.39
N PHE A 111 -0.23 -0.75 5.01
CA PHE A 111 -0.34 -0.89 6.46
C PHE A 111 -1.28 -2.06 6.76
N VAL A 112 -0.82 -3.00 7.59
CA VAL A 112 -1.63 -4.13 8.06
C VAL A 112 -1.64 -4.09 9.58
N LEU A 113 -2.83 -4.12 10.16
CA LEU A 113 -3.01 -4.09 11.62
C LEU A 113 -2.33 -5.32 12.25
N GLN A 114 -1.71 -5.14 13.43
CA GLN A 114 -0.87 -6.18 14.05
C GLN A 114 -1.53 -7.56 14.16
N ASP A 115 -2.82 -7.62 14.50
CA ASP A 115 -3.54 -8.90 14.64
C ASP A 115 -3.81 -9.61 13.31
N TYR A 116 -3.54 -8.93 12.20
CA TYR A 116 -3.77 -9.43 10.84
C TYR A 116 -2.47 -9.64 10.06
N GLN A 117 -1.33 -9.42 10.68
CA GLN A 117 -0.02 -9.64 10.06
C GLN A 117 0.31 -11.13 9.94
N GLU A 118 1.22 -11.46 9.03
CA GLU A 118 1.69 -12.82 8.75
C GLU A 118 0.59 -13.78 8.28
N ALA A 119 -0.50 -13.25 7.74
CA ALA A 119 -1.66 -14.03 7.28
C ALA A 119 -1.87 -14.00 5.76
N GLY A 120 -1.01 -13.30 5.02
CA GLY A 120 -1.08 -13.19 3.56
C GLY A 120 -1.85 -11.96 3.06
N ILE A 121 -2.41 -11.15 3.95
CA ILE A 121 -3.20 -9.97 3.59
C ILE A 121 -2.36 -8.93 2.88
N GLY A 122 -1.13 -8.69 3.34
CA GLY A 122 -0.22 -7.71 2.74
C GLY A 122 0.06 -8.00 1.27
N THR A 123 0.34 -9.24 0.93
CA THR A 123 0.58 -9.65 -0.46
C THR A 123 -0.63 -9.35 -1.34
N HIS A 124 -1.84 -9.72 -0.89
CA HIS A 124 -3.06 -9.47 -1.63
C HIS A 124 -3.35 -7.97 -1.79
N LEU A 125 -3.11 -7.18 -0.73
CA LEU A 125 -3.27 -5.72 -0.78
C LEU A 125 -2.37 -5.07 -1.82
N ILE A 126 -1.10 -5.49 -1.89
CA ILE A 126 -0.15 -4.95 -2.87
C ILE A 126 -0.55 -5.35 -4.28
N GLU A 127 -0.79 -6.63 -4.51
CA GLU A 127 -1.14 -7.14 -5.84
C GLU A 127 -2.43 -6.50 -6.36
N SER A 128 -3.46 -6.41 -5.52
CA SER A 128 -4.74 -5.78 -5.89
C SER A 128 -4.57 -4.29 -6.17
N LEU A 129 -3.74 -3.60 -5.40
CA LEU A 129 -3.47 -2.18 -5.60
C LEU A 129 -2.73 -1.94 -6.92
N LEU A 130 -1.76 -2.79 -7.26
CA LEU A 130 -1.05 -2.70 -8.54
C LEU A 130 -1.99 -2.97 -9.72
N GLY A 131 -2.87 -3.96 -9.59
CA GLY A 131 -3.90 -4.23 -10.61
C GLY A 131 -4.88 -3.07 -10.77
N TYR A 132 -5.29 -2.48 -9.65
CA TYR A 132 -6.16 -1.30 -9.65
C TYR A 132 -5.46 -0.09 -10.30
N GLY A 133 -4.23 0.20 -9.88
CA GLY A 133 -3.47 1.31 -10.44
C GLY A 133 -3.23 1.15 -11.94
N HIS A 134 -2.86 -0.03 -12.38
CA HIS A 134 -2.66 -0.29 -13.81
C HIS A 134 -3.96 -0.08 -14.61
N SER A 135 -5.12 -0.48 -14.06
CA SER A 135 -6.41 -0.24 -14.70
C SER A 135 -6.77 1.25 -14.81
N GLU A 136 -6.17 2.08 -13.94
CA GLU A 136 -6.33 3.54 -13.97
C GLU A 136 -5.21 4.25 -14.77
N GLY A 137 -4.39 3.50 -15.49
CA GLY A 137 -3.35 4.04 -16.36
C GLY A 137 -1.99 4.26 -15.71
N ILE A 138 -1.78 3.73 -14.49
CA ILE A 138 -0.50 3.87 -13.79
C ILE A 138 0.46 2.79 -14.30
N ASN A 139 1.63 3.19 -14.79
CA ASN A 139 2.64 2.29 -15.35
C ASN A 139 3.84 2.07 -14.44
N CYS A 140 4.15 3.02 -13.57
CA CYS A 140 5.33 2.96 -12.70
C CYS A 140 4.96 3.30 -11.27
N VAL A 141 5.42 2.45 -10.34
CA VAL A 141 5.17 2.60 -8.89
C VAL A 141 6.48 2.41 -8.15
N TRP A 142 6.71 3.21 -7.13
CA TRP A 142 7.88 3.12 -6.27
C TRP A 142 7.49 3.16 -4.80
N LEU A 143 8.42 2.76 -3.95
CA LEU A 143 8.25 2.82 -2.50
C LEU A 143 9.60 3.00 -1.84
N THR A 144 9.57 3.40 -0.56
CA THR A 144 10.72 3.32 0.32
C THR A 144 10.41 2.33 1.45
N VAL A 145 11.45 1.62 1.90
CA VAL A 145 11.32 0.65 2.99
C VAL A 145 12.61 0.69 3.82
N GLU A 146 12.46 0.59 5.14
CA GLU A 146 13.62 0.52 6.03
C GLU A 146 14.46 -0.73 5.72
N ARG A 147 15.78 -0.58 5.61
CA ARG A 147 16.69 -1.64 5.18
C ARG A 147 16.64 -2.90 6.04
N TRP A 148 16.38 -2.72 7.33
CA TRP A 148 16.30 -3.82 8.29
C TRP A 148 14.93 -4.49 8.36
N ASN A 149 13.93 -3.95 7.67
CA ASN A 149 12.61 -4.58 7.58
C ASN A 149 12.63 -5.67 6.51
N HIS A 150 13.32 -6.79 6.82
CA HIS A 150 13.53 -7.89 5.89
C HIS A 150 12.23 -8.53 5.41
N ALA A 151 11.22 -8.60 6.28
CA ALA A 151 9.92 -9.16 5.93
C ALA A 151 9.25 -8.33 4.83
N ALA A 152 9.25 -7.01 4.96
CA ALA A 152 8.68 -6.12 3.96
C ALA A 152 9.46 -6.16 2.65
N VAL A 153 10.81 -6.09 2.71
CA VAL A 153 11.66 -6.18 1.52
C VAL A 153 11.39 -7.47 0.74
N SER A 154 11.34 -8.61 1.45
CA SER A 154 11.05 -9.91 0.83
C SER A 154 9.67 -9.95 0.18
N LEU A 155 8.68 -9.33 0.83
CA LEU A 155 7.33 -9.23 0.30
C LEU A 155 7.31 -8.45 -1.02
N TYR A 156 7.97 -7.30 -1.06
CA TYR A 156 8.03 -6.47 -2.27
C TYR A 156 8.78 -7.17 -3.39
N GLU A 157 9.91 -7.81 -3.10
CA GLU A 157 10.66 -8.59 -4.10
C GLU A 157 9.83 -9.73 -4.68
N LYS A 158 9.08 -10.42 -3.84
CA LYS A 158 8.20 -11.52 -4.26
C LYS A 158 7.12 -11.04 -5.22
N VAL A 159 6.59 -9.84 -5.03
CA VAL A 159 5.59 -9.25 -5.92
C VAL A 159 6.19 -8.81 -7.25
N GLY A 160 7.46 -8.44 -7.27
CA GLY A 160 8.17 -8.04 -8.49
C GLY A 160 8.89 -6.69 -8.40
N PHE A 161 8.90 -6.05 -7.24
CA PHE A 161 9.69 -4.84 -7.04
C PHE A 161 11.18 -5.15 -7.06
N GLU A 162 11.95 -4.25 -7.63
CA GLU A 162 13.42 -4.33 -7.64
C GLU A 162 14.00 -3.13 -6.89
N THR A 163 15.12 -3.35 -6.20
CA THR A 163 15.83 -2.27 -5.53
C THR A 163 16.46 -1.35 -6.56
N THR A 164 16.13 -0.08 -6.53
CA THR A 164 16.60 0.94 -7.48
C THR A 164 17.47 2.00 -6.83
N GLY A 165 17.50 2.07 -5.50
CA GLY A 165 18.33 2.98 -4.76
C GLY A 165 18.52 2.53 -3.33
N ALA A 166 19.59 2.97 -2.68
CA ALA A 166 19.88 2.64 -1.29
C ALA A 166 20.46 3.85 -0.57
N GLU A 167 19.78 4.28 0.47
CA GLU A 167 20.22 5.28 1.42
C GLU A 167 20.68 4.62 2.72
N SER A 168 21.16 5.41 3.68
CA SER A 168 21.68 4.86 4.94
C SER A 168 20.63 4.03 5.71
N PHE A 169 19.37 4.42 5.66
CA PHE A 169 18.27 3.82 6.43
C PHE A 169 17.23 3.13 5.57
N GLU A 170 17.16 3.49 4.30
CA GLU A 170 16.07 3.08 3.41
C GLU A 170 16.57 2.51 2.10
N LEU A 171 15.80 1.56 1.57
CA LEU A 171 15.89 1.14 0.19
C LEU A 171 14.77 1.80 -0.60
N GLU A 172 15.07 2.24 -1.80
CA GLU A 172 14.06 2.57 -2.79
C GLU A 172 13.84 1.35 -3.67
N MET A 173 12.58 0.99 -3.87
CA MET A 173 12.20 -0.13 -4.72
C MET A 173 11.15 0.34 -5.73
N ALA A 174 11.15 -0.25 -6.90
CA ALA A 174 10.25 0.15 -7.98
C ALA A 174 9.79 -1.04 -8.80
N ILE A 175 8.64 -0.88 -9.44
CA ILE A 175 8.04 -1.88 -10.32
C ILE A 175 7.46 -1.19 -11.56
N ARG A 176 7.53 -1.86 -12.69
CA ARG A 176 6.91 -1.41 -13.94
C ARG A 176 5.70 -2.28 -14.25
N LEU A 177 4.55 -1.66 -14.42
CA LEU A 177 3.27 -2.33 -14.67
C LEU A 177 2.89 -2.30 -16.15
N GLY A 178 3.40 -1.35 -16.91
CA GLY A 178 3.13 -1.19 -18.32
C GLY A 178 4.21 -0.37 -19.00
N GLU A 179 4.15 -0.30 -20.32
CA GLU A 179 5.06 0.53 -21.11
C GLU A 179 4.47 1.94 -21.23
N ASP A 180 5.35 2.92 -21.20
CA ASP A 180 4.95 4.30 -21.48
C ASP A 180 4.56 4.41 -22.95
N GLU A 181 3.39 4.99 -23.20
CA GLU A 181 2.94 5.27 -24.56
C GLU A 181 3.60 6.54 -25.12
#